data_045595360ee623eb6a6f0ca5c670b421
#
_entry.id   045595360ee623eb6a6f0ca5c670b421
#
_cell.length_a   1.000
_cell.length_b   1.000
_cell.length_c   1.000
_cell.angle_alpha   90.00
_cell.angle_beta   90.00
_cell.angle_gamma   90.00
#
_symmetry.space_group_name_H-M   'P 1'
#
loop_
_entity.id
_entity.type
_entity.pdbx_description
1 polymer ?
#
loop_
_entity_poly.entity_id
_entity_poly.type
_entity_poly.pdbx_seq_one_letter_code
_entity_poly.pdbx_strand_id
1 'polypeptide(L)'
;MTMENDLARLSRDWETLGRLDPRWAVLADNDKRGGGWDDASFFGTGRTVVRETLDFVQSVGANPVRTARALDFGSGVGRLSRALADHFDRVDGVDIAASMVAEAKAANAEREQIAFHVNTETDLRLFADDTFDLVFSYITLQHIPTPLALSYIREFVRVAAPGGTVVFQAPYRTNNPGWKYYVDSALPGLAAAYRGVRYGAATHNDVYTHDSAEVTEALTEAGATIARVQANRPGDCPGWVSALYVARIPA
;
A
#
# COMPACT_ATOMS: atom_id res chain seq x y z
N MET A 1 22.20 -0.58 5.11
CA MET A 1 21.26 0.27 5.86
C MET A 1 20.41 -0.68 6.69
N THR A 2 20.05 -0.36 7.93
CA THR A 2 19.16 -1.22 8.73
C THR A 2 17.70 -0.91 8.38
N MET A 3 16.78 -1.86 8.58
CA MET A 3 15.35 -1.66 8.36
C MET A 3 14.80 -0.44 9.12
N GLU A 4 15.31 -0.20 10.33
CA GLU A 4 14.95 0.97 11.16
C GLU A 4 15.33 2.31 10.49
N ASN A 5 16.50 2.38 9.86
CA ASN A 5 16.93 3.58 9.13
C ASN A 5 16.06 3.82 7.89
N ASP A 6 15.68 2.75 7.19
CA ASP A 6 14.77 2.83 6.03
C ASP A 6 13.39 3.29 6.48
N LEU A 7 12.87 2.74 7.58
CA LEU A 7 11.59 3.12 8.15
C LEU A 7 11.56 4.58 8.59
N ALA A 8 12.63 5.04 9.29
CA ALA A 8 12.75 6.43 9.71
C ALA A 8 12.83 7.41 8.53
N ARG A 9 13.45 7.00 7.42
CA ARG A 9 13.47 7.79 6.18
C ARG A 9 12.08 7.85 5.55
N LEU A 10 11.42 6.70 5.37
CA LEU A 10 10.06 6.61 4.83
C LEU A 10 9.07 7.47 5.63
N SER A 11 9.14 7.39 6.97
CA SER A 11 8.27 8.19 7.84
C SER A 11 8.43 9.70 7.59
N ARG A 12 9.67 10.20 7.48
CA ARG A 12 9.92 11.63 7.19
C ARG A 12 9.44 12.03 5.81
N ASP A 13 9.67 11.19 4.80
CA ASP A 13 9.32 11.50 3.41
C ASP A 13 7.79 11.55 3.25
N TRP A 14 7.07 10.54 3.77
CA TRP A 14 5.61 10.49 3.71
C TRP A 14 4.94 11.53 4.60
N GLU A 15 5.51 11.85 5.78
CA GLU A 15 5.04 12.95 6.62
C GLU A 15 5.14 14.30 5.87
N THR A 16 6.22 14.52 5.12
CA THR A 16 6.38 15.73 4.31
C THR A 16 5.36 15.77 3.17
N LEU A 17 5.17 14.68 2.44
CA LEU A 17 4.18 14.59 1.37
C LEU A 17 2.75 14.76 1.88
N GLY A 18 2.44 14.16 3.02
CA GLY A 18 1.13 14.28 3.66
C GLY A 18 0.76 15.71 4.09
N ARG A 19 1.76 16.51 4.45
CA ARG A 19 1.56 17.93 4.78
C ARG A 19 1.44 18.83 3.55
N LEU A 20 2.07 18.46 2.43
CA LEU A 20 2.09 19.29 1.23
C LEU A 20 0.83 19.12 0.39
N ASP A 21 0.51 17.90 0.01
CA ASP A 21 -0.64 17.56 -0.83
C ASP A 21 -0.99 16.08 -0.65
N PRO A 22 -1.72 15.74 0.43
CA PRO A 22 -1.93 14.36 0.84
C PRO A 22 -2.64 13.50 -0.22
N ARG A 23 -3.61 14.05 -0.94
CA ARG A 23 -4.36 13.30 -1.96
C ARG A 23 -3.52 13.06 -3.21
N TRP A 24 -2.77 14.07 -3.64
CA TRP A 24 -1.85 13.91 -4.76
C TRP A 24 -0.70 12.94 -4.42
N ALA A 25 -0.21 12.94 -3.19
CA ALA A 25 0.81 12.01 -2.74
C ALA A 25 0.34 10.55 -2.83
N VAL A 26 -0.94 10.29 -2.50
CA VAL A 26 -1.56 8.94 -2.60
C VAL A 26 -1.83 8.55 -4.04
N LEU A 27 -2.24 9.51 -4.89
CA LEU A 27 -2.60 9.25 -6.28
C LEU A 27 -2.06 10.38 -7.17
N ALA A 28 -0.83 10.20 -7.64
CA ALA A 28 -0.05 11.21 -8.35
C ALA A 28 -0.54 11.39 -9.80
N ASP A 29 -1.60 12.17 -9.96
CA ASP A 29 -2.07 12.68 -11.24
C ASP A 29 -1.58 14.13 -11.40
N ASN A 30 -0.84 14.41 -12.48
CA ASN A 30 -0.24 15.73 -12.69
C ASN A 30 -1.28 16.86 -12.79
N ASP A 31 -2.46 16.57 -13.32
CA ASP A 31 -3.55 17.54 -13.48
C ASP A 31 -4.28 17.80 -12.14
N LYS A 32 -4.02 16.97 -11.14
CA LYS A 32 -4.63 17.02 -9.80
C LYS A 32 -3.70 17.57 -8.71
N ARG A 33 -2.49 17.98 -9.06
CA ARG A 33 -1.53 18.54 -8.12
C ARG A 33 -1.99 19.88 -7.54
N GLY A 34 -1.65 20.16 -6.29
CA GLY A 34 -2.01 21.42 -5.61
C GLY A 34 -3.46 21.47 -5.14
N GLY A 35 -3.99 20.36 -4.67
CA GLY A 35 -5.37 20.25 -4.16
C GLY A 35 -6.44 20.08 -5.25
N GLY A 36 -6.04 19.68 -6.46
CA GLY A 36 -6.95 19.51 -7.59
C GLY A 36 -7.89 18.29 -7.51
N TRP A 37 -7.76 17.45 -6.48
CA TRP A 37 -8.66 16.32 -6.24
C TRP A 37 -9.93 16.78 -5.49
N ASP A 38 -11.10 16.64 -6.10
CA ASP A 38 -12.37 16.69 -5.39
C ASP A 38 -12.68 15.34 -4.71
N ASP A 39 -13.51 15.37 -3.67
CA ASP A 39 -13.85 14.19 -2.86
C ASP A 39 -14.49 13.07 -3.68
N ALA A 40 -15.45 13.40 -4.53
CA ALA A 40 -16.21 12.40 -5.28
C ALA A 40 -15.31 11.61 -6.24
N SER A 41 -14.46 12.31 -6.99
CA SER A 41 -13.52 11.71 -7.93
C SER A 41 -12.45 10.90 -7.18
N PHE A 42 -11.82 11.49 -6.15
CA PHE A 42 -10.75 10.83 -5.39
C PHE A 42 -11.21 9.52 -4.74
N PHE A 43 -12.27 9.58 -3.93
CA PHE A 43 -12.81 8.38 -3.28
C PHE A 43 -13.51 7.43 -4.27
N GLY A 44 -13.99 7.95 -5.41
CA GLY A 44 -14.49 7.15 -6.52
C GLY A 44 -13.46 6.18 -7.08
N THR A 45 -12.20 6.61 -7.21
CA THR A 45 -11.10 5.72 -7.63
C THR A 45 -10.89 4.56 -6.64
N GLY A 46 -11.03 4.82 -5.34
CA GLY A 46 -10.94 3.80 -4.29
C GLY A 46 -12.01 2.73 -4.44
N ARG A 47 -13.27 3.13 -4.66
CA ARG A 47 -14.37 2.19 -4.89
C ARG A 47 -14.13 1.29 -6.10
N THR A 48 -13.60 1.85 -7.18
CA THR A 48 -13.26 1.06 -8.38
C THR A 48 -12.19 0.02 -8.08
N VAL A 49 -11.08 0.44 -7.47
CA VAL A 49 -9.95 -0.47 -7.14
C VAL A 49 -10.40 -1.60 -6.20
N VAL A 50 -11.12 -1.27 -5.12
CA VAL A 50 -11.58 -2.28 -4.15
C VAL A 50 -12.56 -3.25 -4.81
N ARG A 51 -13.57 -2.76 -5.54
CA ARG A 51 -14.52 -3.61 -6.25
C ARG A 51 -13.82 -4.57 -7.20
N GLU A 52 -12.98 -4.07 -8.11
CA GLU A 52 -12.28 -4.91 -9.09
C GLU A 52 -11.35 -5.94 -8.42
N THR A 53 -10.72 -5.55 -7.30
CA THR A 53 -9.87 -6.47 -6.55
C THR A 53 -10.68 -7.54 -5.83
N LEU A 54 -11.80 -7.20 -5.19
CA LEU A 54 -12.68 -8.18 -4.53
C LEU A 54 -13.34 -9.11 -5.56
N ASP A 55 -13.78 -8.59 -6.71
CA ASP A 55 -14.31 -9.40 -7.82
C ASP A 55 -13.24 -10.42 -8.30
N PHE A 56 -11.98 -9.98 -8.40
CA PHE A 56 -10.88 -10.87 -8.75
C PHE A 56 -10.62 -11.92 -7.66
N VAL A 57 -10.58 -11.54 -6.39
CA VAL A 57 -10.46 -12.46 -5.25
C VAL A 57 -11.56 -13.52 -5.29
N GLN A 58 -12.79 -13.11 -5.57
CA GLN A 58 -13.92 -14.02 -5.75
C GLN A 58 -13.71 -14.98 -6.93
N SER A 59 -13.25 -14.48 -8.06
CA SER A 59 -13.06 -15.27 -9.28
C SER A 59 -12.03 -16.40 -9.13
N VAL A 60 -11.08 -16.25 -8.19
CA VAL A 60 -10.06 -17.25 -7.89
C VAL A 60 -10.41 -18.10 -6.66
N GLY A 61 -11.62 -17.98 -6.13
CA GLY A 61 -12.11 -18.77 -5.00
C GLY A 61 -11.42 -18.44 -3.67
N ALA A 62 -10.93 -17.21 -3.51
CA ALA A 62 -10.15 -16.79 -2.35
C ALA A 62 -10.91 -15.82 -1.44
N ASN A 63 -12.25 -15.77 -1.50
CA ASN A 63 -13.02 -14.92 -0.59
C ASN A 63 -12.75 -15.30 0.87
N PRO A 64 -12.60 -14.30 1.76
CA PRO A 64 -12.58 -14.57 3.19
C PRO A 64 -13.90 -15.24 3.62
N VAL A 65 -13.81 -16.11 4.62
CA VAL A 65 -14.99 -16.83 5.14
C VAL A 65 -15.95 -15.88 5.89
N ARG A 66 -15.42 -14.80 6.43
CA ARG A 66 -16.17 -13.76 7.13
C ARG A 66 -15.80 -12.38 6.56
N THR A 67 -16.64 -11.39 6.82
CA THR A 67 -16.44 -10.00 6.42
C THR A 67 -16.52 -9.03 7.62
N ALA A 68 -16.10 -9.51 8.81
CA ALA A 68 -16.22 -8.72 10.03
C ALA A 68 -15.15 -7.61 10.09
N ARG A 69 -13.89 -7.90 9.67
CA ARG A 69 -12.81 -6.92 9.84
C ARG A 69 -11.78 -6.95 8.71
N ALA A 70 -11.44 -5.78 8.16
CA ALA A 70 -10.41 -5.63 7.15
C ALA A 70 -9.30 -4.69 7.61
N LEU A 71 -8.07 -4.96 7.17
CA LEU A 71 -6.91 -4.08 7.30
C LEU A 71 -6.59 -3.44 5.94
N ASP A 72 -6.44 -2.12 5.91
CA ASP A 72 -5.90 -1.34 4.79
C ASP A 72 -4.49 -0.87 5.15
N PHE A 73 -3.46 -1.55 4.66
CA PHE A 73 -2.07 -1.23 4.94
C PHE A 73 -1.50 -0.22 3.94
N GLY A 74 -1.00 0.91 4.45
CA GLY A 74 -0.63 2.09 3.68
C GLY A 74 -1.87 2.88 3.27
N SER A 75 -2.75 3.13 4.23
CA SER A 75 -4.09 3.70 3.99
C SER A 75 -4.06 5.14 3.45
N GLY A 76 -2.94 5.86 3.63
CA GLY A 76 -2.84 7.27 3.27
C GLY A 76 -3.99 8.06 3.92
N VAL A 77 -4.75 8.76 3.09
CA VAL A 77 -5.93 9.55 3.51
C VAL A 77 -7.24 8.74 3.56
N GLY A 78 -7.15 7.41 3.62
CA GLY A 78 -8.30 6.53 3.79
C GLY A 78 -9.11 6.26 2.51
N ARG A 79 -8.51 6.42 1.34
CA ARG A 79 -9.17 6.23 0.04
C ARG A 79 -9.73 4.81 -0.14
N LEU A 80 -8.93 3.80 0.18
CA LEU A 80 -9.31 2.40 0.08
C LEU A 80 -10.05 1.93 1.32
N SER A 81 -9.67 2.42 2.50
CA SER A 81 -10.38 2.14 3.76
C SER A 81 -11.85 2.50 3.67
N ARG A 82 -12.19 3.67 3.08
CA ARG A 82 -13.57 4.11 2.85
C ARG A 82 -14.34 3.15 1.95
N ALA A 83 -13.70 2.62 0.91
CA ALA A 83 -14.32 1.68 -0.01
C ALA A 83 -14.46 0.26 0.61
N LEU A 84 -13.47 -0.19 1.40
CA LEU A 84 -13.54 -1.46 2.14
C LEU A 84 -14.69 -1.46 3.17
N ALA A 85 -15.00 -0.31 3.78
CA ALA A 85 -16.10 -0.17 4.71
C ALA A 85 -17.50 -0.36 4.09
N ASP A 86 -17.61 -0.39 2.77
CA ASP A 86 -18.84 -0.76 2.07
C ASP A 86 -19.00 -2.31 1.99
N HIS A 87 -17.97 -3.09 2.39
CA HIS A 87 -17.90 -4.56 2.30
C HIS A 87 -17.60 -5.25 3.63
N PHE A 88 -17.06 -4.54 4.62
CA PHE A 88 -16.67 -5.09 5.93
C PHE A 88 -17.27 -4.28 7.07
N ASP A 89 -17.64 -4.98 8.17
CA ASP A 89 -18.26 -4.34 9.33
C ASP A 89 -17.31 -3.36 10.03
N ARG A 90 -16.00 -3.63 10.00
CA ARG A 90 -14.94 -2.77 10.52
C ARG A 90 -13.74 -2.72 9.57
N VAL A 91 -13.13 -1.56 9.49
CA VAL A 91 -11.89 -1.36 8.72
C VAL A 91 -10.87 -0.63 9.59
N ASP A 92 -9.66 -1.18 9.67
CA ASP A 92 -8.52 -0.50 10.25
C ASP A 92 -7.58 -0.05 9.13
N GLY A 93 -7.37 1.25 9.01
CA GLY A 93 -6.37 1.84 8.13
C GLY A 93 -5.07 2.09 8.89
N VAL A 94 -3.95 1.70 8.33
CA VAL A 94 -2.62 1.91 8.93
C VAL A 94 -1.73 2.67 7.97
N ASP A 95 -1.09 3.73 8.45
CA ASP A 95 -0.10 4.49 7.70
C ASP A 95 1.08 4.90 8.59
N ILE A 96 2.24 5.13 7.96
CA ILE A 96 3.46 5.56 8.66
C ILE A 96 3.44 7.06 8.98
N ALA A 97 2.71 7.86 8.21
CA ALA A 97 2.66 9.31 8.32
C ALA A 97 1.48 9.78 9.20
N ALA A 98 1.79 10.44 10.30
CA ALA A 98 0.77 11.00 11.21
C ALA A 98 -0.11 12.03 10.51
N SER A 99 0.43 12.83 9.59
CA SER A 99 -0.32 13.80 8.77
C SER A 99 -1.35 13.13 7.86
N MET A 100 -1.00 11.99 7.23
CA MET A 100 -1.92 11.19 6.43
C MET A 100 -3.06 10.63 7.28
N VAL A 101 -2.73 10.07 8.45
CA VAL A 101 -3.72 9.53 9.39
C VAL A 101 -4.66 10.63 9.90
N ALA A 102 -4.15 11.83 10.17
CA ALA A 102 -4.98 12.96 10.60
C ALA A 102 -5.98 13.37 9.50
N GLU A 103 -5.53 13.46 8.25
CA GLU A 103 -6.38 13.75 7.10
C GLU A 103 -7.40 12.62 6.86
N ALA A 104 -6.97 11.35 6.99
CA ALA A 104 -7.87 10.20 6.87
C ALA A 104 -9.02 10.23 7.89
N LYS A 105 -8.70 10.55 9.15
CA LYS A 105 -9.70 10.72 10.22
C LYS A 105 -10.67 11.85 9.91
N ALA A 106 -10.17 12.99 9.46
CA ALA A 106 -11.00 14.13 9.10
C ALA A 106 -11.92 13.83 7.90
N ALA A 107 -11.37 13.23 6.85
CA ALA A 107 -12.11 12.92 5.62
C ALA A 107 -13.15 11.79 5.79
N ASN A 108 -13.08 10.99 6.86
CA ASN A 108 -13.96 9.86 7.13
C ASN A 108 -14.66 9.95 8.50
N ALA A 109 -14.78 11.16 9.08
CA ALA A 109 -15.31 11.36 10.41
C ALA A 109 -16.75 10.83 10.61
N GLU A 110 -17.53 10.76 9.55
CA GLU A 110 -18.91 10.23 9.57
C GLU A 110 -18.99 8.70 9.51
N ARG A 111 -17.85 8.00 9.38
CA ARG A 111 -17.78 6.53 9.22
C ARG A 111 -17.21 5.88 10.47
N GLU A 112 -18.03 5.68 11.48
CA GLU A 112 -17.63 5.13 12.79
C GLU A 112 -17.00 3.74 12.72
N GLN A 113 -17.27 2.97 11.63
CA GLN A 113 -16.69 1.65 11.41
C GLN A 113 -15.24 1.68 10.95
N ILE A 114 -14.67 2.86 10.65
CA ILE A 114 -13.27 2.98 10.20
C ILE A 114 -12.41 3.57 11.32
N ALA A 115 -11.35 2.85 11.69
CA ALA A 115 -10.32 3.34 12.61
C ALA A 115 -9.00 3.55 11.84
N PHE A 116 -8.27 4.63 12.17
CA PHE A 116 -6.97 4.92 11.56
C PHE A 116 -5.87 4.98 12.61
N HIS A 117 -4.75 4.33 12.31
CA HIS A 117 -3.61 4.13 13.20
C HIS A 117 -2.31 4.59 12.54
N VAL A 118 -1.43 5.20 13.32
CA VAL A 118 -0.04 5.44 12.90
C VAL A 118 0.80 4.24 13.31
N ASN A 119 1.56 3.68 12.36
CA ASN A 119 2.53 2.63 12.63
C ASN A 119 3.93 3.05 12.17
N THR A 120 4.83 3.25 13.13
CA THR A 120 6.25 3.59 12.91
C THR A 120 7.18 2.43 13.25
N GLU A 121 6.64 1.23 13.39
CA GLU A 121 7.38 0.00 13.68
C GLU A 121 7.63 -0.82 12.42
N THR A 122 8.61 -1.70 12.45
CA THR A 122 8.95 -2.60 11.34
C THR A 122 8.01 -3.82 11.22
N ASP A 123 7.00 -3.88 12.06
CA ASP A 123 5.99 -4.93 12.14
C ASP A 123 4.59 -4.34 12.41
N LEU A 124 3.59 -5.21 12.58
CA LEU A 124 2.21 -4.86 12.90
C LEU A 124 1.80 -5.29 14.32
N ARG A 125 2.74 -5.19 15.30
CA ARG A 125 2.49 -5.58 16.71
C ARG A 125 1.35 -4.84 17.39
N LEU A 126 0.88 -3.73 16.78
CA LEU A 126 -0.34 -3.04 17.23
C LEU A 126 -1.61 -3.88 17.05
N PHE A 127 -1.55 -4.93 16.24
CA PHE A 127 -2.64 -5.89 16.05
C PHE A 127 -2.21 -7.28 16.53
N ALA A 128 -3.16 -7.97 17.19
CA ALA A 128 -2.98 -9.37 17.57
C ALA A 128 -2.97 -10.29 16.33
N ASP A 129 -2.48 -11.51 16.51
CA ASP A 129 -2.61 -12.56 15.52
C ASP A 129 -4.09 -12.81 15.20
N ASP A 130 -4.38 -13.33 14.02
CA ASP A 130 -5.70 -13.82 13.63
C ASP A 130 -6.84 -12.76 13.74
N THR A 131 -6.52 -11.49 13.48
CA THR A 131 -7.44 -10.37 13.71
C THR A 131 -8.32 -10.05 12.49
N PHE A 132 -7.80 -10.18 11.27
CA PHE A 132 -8.43 -9.65 10.06
C PHE A 132 -8.92 -10.74 9.11
N ASP A 133 -10.14 -10.63 8.64
CA ASP A 133 -10.69 -11.49 7.59
C ASP A 133 -10.11 -11.13 6.21
N LEU A 134 -9.75 -9.85 6.01
CA LEU A 134 -9.02 -9.37 4.84
C LEU A 134 -7.86 -8.49 5.25
N VAL A 135 -6.67 -8.75 4.71
CA VAL A 135 -5.55 -7.81 4.69
C VAL A 135 -5.37 -7.30 3.28
N PHE A 136 -5.47 -5.99 3.11
CA PHE A 136 -5.44 -5.30 1.82
C PHE A 136 -4.30 -4.29 1.78
N SER A 137 -3.52 -4.27 0.68
CA SER A 137 -2.52 -3.22 0.43
C SER A 137 -2.38 -2.95 -1.06
N TYR A 138 -2.46 -1.70 -1.48
CA TYR A 138 -2.42 -1.33 -2.89
C TYR A 138 -1.59 -0.06 -3.10
N ILE A 139 -0.64 -0.11 -4.06
CA ILE A 139 0.34 0.95 -4.37
C ILE A 139 1.17 1.44 -3.18
N THR A 140 1.35 0.61 -2.15
CA THR A 140 2.09 0.93 -0.92
C THR A 140 3.45 0.24 -0.89
N LEU A 141 3.50 -1.09 -1.09
CA LEU A 141 4.74 -1.87 -0.97
C LEU A 141 5.81 -1.41 -1.97
N GLN A 142 5.41 -0.83 -3.09
CA GLN A 142 6.34 -0.26 -4.07
C GLN A 142 7.25 0.84 -3.50
N HIS A 143 6.90 1.47 -2.39
CA HIS A 143 7.68 2.52 -1.74
C HIS A 143 8.53 2.01 -0.58
N ILE A 144 8.43 0.73 -0.25
CA ILE A 144 9.08 0.10 0.90
C ILE A 144 10.27 -0.74 0.42
N PRO A 145 11.50 -0.55 0.95
CA PRO A 145 12.64 -1.39 0.62
C PRO A 145 12.36 -2.88 0.84
N THR A 146 12.88 -3.74 -0.04
CA THR A 146 12.52 -5.17 -0.08
C THR A 146 12.62 -5.90 1.26
N PRO A 147 13.69 -5.75 2.08
CA PRO A 147 13.75 -6.45 3.35
C PRO A 147 12.61 -6.09 4.30
N LEU A 148 12.23 -4.81 4.34
CA LEU A 148 11.12 -4.31 5.16
C LEU A 148 9.76 -4.71 4.57
N ALA A 149 9.60 -4.69 3.23
CA ALA A 149 8.39 -5.14 2.56
C ALA A 149 8.12 -6.63 2.84
N LEU A 150 9.15 -7.49 2.76
CA LEU A 150 9.03 -8.91 3.09
C LEU A 150 8.69 -9.16 4.57
N SER A 151 9.20 -8.31 5.48
CA SER A 151 8.79 -8.34 6.90
C SER A 151 7.30 -8.06 7.05
N TYR A 152 6.79 -7.00 6.41
CA TYR A 152 5.35 -6.69 6.45
C TYR A 152 4.49 -7.76 5.77
N ILE A 153 4.96 -8.39 4.69
CA ILE A 153 4.23 -9.49 4.04
C ILE A 153 4.05 -10.69 5.00
N ARG A 154 5.06 -11.01 5.81
CA ARG A 154 4.92 -12.04 6.86
C ARG A 154 3.92 -11.61 7.95
N GLU A 155 3.97 -10.34 8.34
CA GLU A 155 3.02 -9.77 9.29
C GLU A 155 1.57 -9.77 8.76
N PHE A 156 1.37 -9.56 7.45
CA PHE A 156 0.04 -9.68 6.84
C PHE A 156 -0.56 -11.07 7.06
N VAL A 157 0.28 -12.11 6.96
CA VAL A 157 -0.15 -13.49 7.22
C VAL A 157 -0.43 -13.70 8.70
N ARG A 158 0.42 -13.19 9.60
CA ARG A 158 0.24 -13.30 11.05
C ARG A 158 -1.06 -12.66 11.54
N VAL A 159 -1.38 -11.46 11.05
CA VAL A 159 -2.58 -10.73 11.51
C VAL A 159 -3.86 -11.17 10.80
N ALA A 160 -3.75 -11.93 9.71
CA ALA A 160 -4.91 -12.45 9.00
C ALA A 160 -5.47 -13.70 9.72
N ALA A 161 -6.78 -13.72 9.93
CA ALA A 161 -7.47 -14.80 10.64
C ALA A 161 -7.52 -16.11 9.81
N PRO A 162 -7.66 -17.28 10.45
CA PRO A 162 -7.95 -18.54 9.76
C PRO A 162 -9.15 -18.41 8.82
N GLY A 163 -9.01 -18.86 7.58
CA GLY A 163 -9.99 -18.66 6.51
C GLY A 163 -10.04 -17.26 5.91
N GLY A 164 -9.16 -16.37 6.35
CA GLY A 164 -9.01 -15.02 5.82
C GLY A 164 -8.20 -14.97 4.53
N THR A 165 -8.09 -13.77 3.97
CA THR A 165 -7.40 -13.50 2.70
C THR A 165 -6.41 -12.35 2.84
N VAL A 166 -5.23 -12.53 2.27
CA VAL A 166 -4.23 -11.48 2.09
C VAL A 166 -4.20 -11.13 0.60
N VAL A 167 -4.42 -9.86 0.27
CA VAL A 167 -4.34 -9.36 -1.10
C VAL A 167 -3.55 -8.06 -1.16
N PHE A 168 -2.53 -8.02 -1.99
CA PHE A 168 -1.73 -6.82 -2.18
C PHE A 168 -1.12 -6.74 -3.58
N GLN A 169 -0.85 -5.50 -3.99
CA GLN A 169 -0.13 -5.20 -5.23
C GLN A 169 1.33 -4.88 -4.91
N ALA A 170 2.25 -5.43 -5.70
CA ALA A 170 3.66 -5.06 -5.64
C ALA A 170 4.32 -5.11 -7.04
N PRO A 171 5.20 -4.14 -7.38
CA PRO A 171 6.00 -4.22 -8.59
C PRO A 171 7.04 -5.33 -8.48
N TYR A 172 7.22 -6.10 -9.56
CA TYR A 172 8.22 -7.17 -9.58
C TYR A 172 9.30 -6.99 -10.64
N ARG A 173 9.11 -6.06 -11.57
CA ARG A 173 10.14 -5.68 -12.55
C ARG A 173 9.91 -4.27 -13.10
N THR A 174 10.97 -3.69 -13.65
CA THR A 174 10.89 -2.48 -14.45
C THR A 174 10.62 -2.84 -15.92
N ASN A 175 9.74 -2.06 -16.57
CA ASN A 175 9.46 -2.19 -17.98
C ASN A 175 9.94 -0.93 -18.71
N ASN A 176 11.08 -1.03 -19.41
CA ASN A 176 11.72 0.06 -20.11
C ASN A 176 11.93 1.30 -19.20
N PRO A 177 12.81 1.20 -18.19
CA PRO A 177 13.14 2.33 -17.36
C PRO A 177 13.72 3.41 -18.28
N GLY A 178 13.01 4.53 -18.42
CA GLY A 178 13.49 5.64 -19.24
C GLY A 178 14.88 6.12 -18.79
N TRP A 179 15.60 6.88 -19.61
CA TRP A 179 16.94 7.39 -19.29
C TRP A 179 17.03 8.04 -17.89
N LYS A 180 15.94 8.58 -17.38
CA LYS A 180 15.83 9.13 -16.02
C LYS A 180 16.16 8.11 -14.93
N TYR A 181 15.72 6.87 -15.07
CA TYR A 181 16.04 5.80 -14.12
C TYR A 181 17.55 5.55 -14.03
N TYR A 182 18.23 5.54 -15.17
CA TYR A 182 19.68 5.36 -15.21
C TYR A 182 20.43 6.56 -14.62
N VAL A 183 19.94 7.77 -14.83
CA VAL A 183 20.51 8.99 -14.21
C VAL A 183 20.26 8.99 -12.71
N ASP A 184 19.06 8.65 -12.25
CA ASP A 184 18.73 8.56 -10.82
C ASP A 184 19.57 7.49 -10.12
N SER A 185 19.83 6.36 -10.79
CA SER A 185 20.67 5.28 -10.25
C SER A 185 22.17 5.62 -10.26
N ALA A 186 22.65 6.32 -11.30
CA ALA A 186 24.07 6.63 -11.46
C ALA A 186 24.51 7.90 -10.68
N LEU A 187 23.59 8.86 -10.50
CA LEU A 187 23.87 10.18 -9.91
C LEU A 187 22.76 10.59 -8.91
N PRO A 188 22.58 9.84 -7.82
CA PRO A 188 21.45 10.06 -6.89
C PRO A 188 21.41 11.45 -6.27
N GLY A 189 22.58 12.07 -6.06
CA GLY A 189 22.66 13.45 -5.52
C GLY A 189 22.14 14.51 -6.49
N LEU A 190 22.41 14.38 -7.79
CA LEU A 190 21.90 15.29 -8.84
C LEU A 190 20.40 15.08 -9.05
N ALA A 191 19.94 13.85 -9.01
CA ALA A 191 18.54 13.51 -9.11
C ALA A 191 17.73 14.07 -7.92
N ALA A 192 18.28 13.99 -6.70
CA ALA A 192 17.69 14.59 -5.50
C ALA A 192 17.61 16.12 -5.60
N ALA A 193 18.69 16.77 -6.06
CA ALA A 193 18.71 18.22 -6.27
C ALA A 193 17.70 18.67 -7.33
N TYR A 194 17.61 17.95 -8.46
CA TYR A 194 16.61 18.22 -9.50
C TYR A 194 15.18 18.06 -8.97
N ARG A 195 14.92 17.00 -8.22
CA ARG A 195 13.61 16.80 -7.58
C ARG A 195 13.29 17.91 -6.59
N GLY A 196 14.24 18.32 -5.76
CA GLY A 196 14.10 19.45 -4.82
C GLY A 196 13.72 20.75 -5.51
N VAL A 197 14.35 21.07 -6.63
CA VAL A 197 14.04 22.27 -7.43
C VAL A 197 12.66 22.16 -8.11
N ARG A 198 12.34 20.98 -8.67
CA ARG A 198 11.10 20.81 -9.45
C ARG A 198 9.88 20.57 -8.59
N TYR A 199 10.01 19.93 -7.45
CA TYR A 199 8.89 19.50 -6.60
C TYR A 199 8.84 20.21 -5.24
N GLY A 200 9.80 21.11 -4.96
CA GLY A 200 9.80 21.96 -3.77
C GLY A 200 10.12 21.25 -2.45
N ALA A 201 10.41 19.96 -2.51
CA ALA A 201 10.83 19.19 -1.34
C ALA A 201 11.79 18.09 -1.78
N ALA A 202 12.82 17.84 -0.98
CA ALA A 202 13.76 16.72 -1.16
C ALA A 202 13.11 15.39 -0.70
N THR A 203 11.92 15.08 -1.20
CA THR A 203 11.24 13.82 -0.90
C THR A 203 11.67 12.76 -1.89
N HIS A 204 12.11 11.62 -1.38
CA HIS A 204 12.40 10.43 -2.17
C HIS A 204 11.12 9.60 -2.26
N ASN A 205 10.47 9.64 -3.42
CA ASN A 205 9.41 8.69 -3.73
C ASN A 205 10.02 7.57 -4.59
N ASP A 206 10.96 6.82 -3.97
CA ASP A 206 11.60 5.71 -4.62
C ASP A 206 10.58 4.59 -4.87
N VAL A 207 10.70 3.91 -6.01
CA VAL A 207 9.91 2.72 -6.33
C VAL A 207 10.84 1.51 -6.34
N TYR A 208 10.52 0.55 -5.49
CA TYR A 208 11.23 -0.71 -5.36
C TYR A 208 10.50 -1.82 -6.11
N THR A 209 11.26 -2.73 -6.67
CA THR A 209 10.74 -3.99 -7.21
C THR A 209 11.06 -5.12 -6.24
N HIS A 210 10.12 -6.04 -6.07
CA HIS A 210 10.27 -7.21 -5.21
C HIS A 210 10.24 -8.46 -6.07
N ASP A 211 11.25 -9.31 -5.96
CA ASP A 211 11.26 -10.57 -6.69
C ASP A 211 10.03 -11.41 -6.34
N SER A 212 9.32 -11.87 -7.37
CA SER A 212 8.06 -12.60 -7.16
C SER A 212 8.27 -13.94 -6.44
N ALA A 213 9.45 -14.56 -6.59
CA ALA A 213 9.77 -15.78 -5.87
C ALA A 213 9.98 -15.49 -4.38
N GLU A 214 10.73 -14.42 -4.02
CA GLU A 214 10.92 -14.01 -2.63
C GLU A 214 9.59 -13.63 -1.95
N VAL A 215 8.70 -12.95 -2.68
CA VAL A 215 7.36 -12.58 -2.17
C VAL A 215 6.51 -13.83 -1.91
N THR A 216 6.48 -14.78 -2.85
CA THR A 216 5.72 -16.02 -2.68
C THR A 216 6.30 -16.92 -1.60
N GLU A 217 7.63 -16.98 -1.48
CA GLU A 217 8.31 -17.68 -0.39
C GLU A 217 7.94 -17.08 0.97
N ALA A 218 8.01 -15.75 1.13
CA ALA A 218 7.63 -15.07 2.37
C ALA A 218 6.19 -15.37 2.81
N LEU A 219 5.24 -15.41 1.85
CA LEU A 219 3.85 -15.78 2.12
C LEU A 219 3.71 -17.24 2.57
N THR A 220 4.37 -18.16 1.86
CA THR A 220 4.24 -19.61 2.14
C THR A 220 4.97 -20.03 3.40
N GLU A 221 6.16 -19.48 3.67
CA GLU A 221 6.88 -19.70 4.92
C GLU A 221 6.09 -19.20 6.15
N ALA A 222 5.35 -18.10 5.99
CA ALA A 222 4.46 -17.58 7.04
C ALA A 222 3.18 -18.41 7.22
N GLY A 223 2.91 -19.40 6.36
CA GLY A 223 1.77 -20.31 6.49
C GLY A 223 0.60 -20.04 5.54
N ALA A 224 0.72 -19.06 4.64
CA ALA A 224 -0.34 -18.80 3.67
C ALA A 224 -0.27 -19.74 2.45
N THR A 225 -1.41 -19.97 1.82
CA THR A 225 -1.52 -20.69 0.54
C THR A 225 -1.76 -19.72 -0.59
N ILE A 226 -0.88 -19.70 -1.60
CA ILE A 226 -1.04 -18.84 -2.78
C ILE A 226 -2.26 -19.29 -3.59
N ALA A 227 -3.28 -18.44 -3.66
CA ALA A 227 -4.44 -18.67 -4.52
C ALA A 227 -4.16 -18.21 -5.96
N ARG A 228 -3.54 -17.05 -6.12
CA ARG A 228 -3.18 -16.51 -7.43
C ARG A 228 -2.10 -15.44 -7.34
N VAL A 229 -1.22 -15.39 -8.32
CA VAL A 229 -0.38 -14.24 -8.66
C VAL A 229 -0.78 -13.78 -10.06
N GLN A 230 -1.38 -12.59 -10.15
CA GLN A 230 -1.75 -12.00 -11.44
C GLN A 230 -0.68 -10.98 -11.83
N ALA A 231 0.17 -11.36 -12.74
CA ALA A 231 1.18 -10.50 -13.33
C ALA A 231 0.60 -9.54 -14.38
N ASN A 232 1.38 -8.52 -14.73
CA ASN A 232 1.10 -7.59 -15.84
C ASN A 232 -0.20 -6.79 -15.69
N ARG A 233 -0.53 -6.33 -14.49
CA ARG A 233 -1.60 -5.33 -14.33
C ARG A 233 -1.16 -4.02 -14.98
N PRO A 234 -1.91 -3.51 -15.98
CA PRO A 234 -1.61 -2.22 -16.58
C PRO A 234 -1.97 -1.08 -15.62
N GLY A 235 -1.18 -0.03 -15.58
CA GLY A 235 -1.62 1.29 -15.12
C GLY A 235 -1.21 1.73 -13.74
N ASP A 236 -0.61 0.87 -12.90
CA ASP A 236 -0.35 1.24 -11.50
C ASP A 236 0.84 2.21 -11.35
N CYS A 237 1.85 2.12 -12.21
CA CYS A 237 2.95 3.08 -12.26
C CYS A 237 3.64 3.00 -13.64
N PRO A 238 3.76 4.11 -14.39
CA PRO A 238 4.47 4.11 -15.67
C PRO A 238 5.93 3.68 -15.50
N GLY A 239 6.36 2.67 -16.28
CA GLY A 239 7.72 2.14 -16.24
C GLY A 239 7.93 0.97 -15.27
N TRP A 240 6.91 0.57 -14.52
CA TRP A 240 6.94 -0.60 -13.63
C TRP A 240 5.87 -1.62 -14.03
N VAL A 241 6.14 -2.88 -13.78
CA VAL A 241 5.19 -3.97 -13.95
C VAL A 241 4.90 -4.57 -12.59
N SER A 242 3.65 -4.49 -12.19
CA SER A 242 3.17 -4.98 -10.90
C SER A 242 2.46 -6.32 -11.04
N ALA A 243 2.45 -7.06 -9.94
CA ALA A 243 1.60 -8.23 -9.75
C ALA A 243 0.62 -7.99 -8.59
N LEU A 244 -0.57 -8.55 -8.72
CA LEU A 244 -1.51 -8.70 -7.62
C LEU A 244 -1.34 -10.11 -7.04
N TYR A 245 -1.01 -10.17 -5.76
CA TYR A 245 -0.86 -11.40 -4.99
C TYR A 245 -2.13 -11.63 -4.20
N VAL A 246 -2.68 -12.84 -4.31
CA VAL A 246 -3.83 -13.29 -3.51
C VAL A 246 -3.44 -14.57 -2.81
N ALA A 247 -3.46 -14.56 -1.49
CA ALA A 247 -3.15 -15.71 -0.65
C ALA A 247 -4.28 -15.95 0.37
N ARG A 248 -4.52 -17.21 0.72
CA ARG A 248 -5.50 -17.64 1.73
C ARG A 248 -4.78 -18.11 2.97
N ILE A 249 -5.37 -17.81 4.11
CA ILE A 249 -4.97 -18.38 5.38
C ILE A 249 -5.75 -19.70 5.56
N PRO A 250 -5.06 -20.82 5.80
CA PRO A 250 -5.73 -22.09 6.12
C PRO A 250 -6.71 -21.94 7.29
N ALA A 251 -7.83 -22.69 7.25
CA ALA A 251 -8.84 -22.68 8.30
C ALA A 251 -8.41 -23.50 9.51
#